data_a5c65edee5065f55ebd110a2522d1ec8
#
_entry.id   a5c65edee5065f55ebd110a2522d1ec8
#
_cell.length_a   1.000
_cell.length_b   1.000
_cell.length_c   1.000
_cell.angle_alpha   90.00
_cell.angle_beta   90.00
_cell.angle_gamma   90.00
#
_symmetry.space_group_name_H-M   'P 1'
#
loop_
_entity.id
_entity.type
_entity.pdbx_description
1 polymer ?
#
loop_
_entity_poly.entity_id
_entity_poly.type
_entity_poly.pdbx_seq_one_letter_code
_entity_poly.pdbx_strand_id
1 'polypeptide(L)'
;MKRFAWLIALSWLVLAPLWAQTNRVVVIVSWDGGKPSVIRQLVAEGKLPTVKALLAEGSYSWTAQTIVPSSTLPSHTSMVTGVTIQRHGVTWNDRFREEEGYVKVPTIFELAKRAGLKTAMVVSKSKLRQFAKPNTLDAEKVVSGNALKVADEAVQILEQVKPNLLLVHLTDPDSAGHGYGWGNEKKGVPPSQEFLEALQRCDEATGKIVSALKRNGLWQRTLLILTADHGGHDKTHGSADPEDVLIPWIAAGGLAARNGELKREIKTMDTAATALAALGIKVPDDWDGKPVWEALRSEVKTAMNGKRLEIIAEWKGSHCGITEPKQIVITDPSQWSKLWQQIHQNKFPTPKLPPVDFNKNMVLAVFMGQKRTSGYAVQIYEVSKLNGEVVAKVRETSPPKGSIVLQVITQPFHIVVVPKVDSKVKFVIEQATQK
;
A
#
# COMPACT_ATOMS: atom_id res chain seq x y z
N MET A 1 28.28 20.23 -56.84
CA MET A 1 26.99 19.85 -56.22
C MET A 1 27.28 18.97 -54.99
N LYS A 2 27.29 19.58 -53.79
CA LYS A 2 27.52 18.89 -52.51
C LYS A 2 26.16 18.67 -51.87
N ARG A 3 25.76 17.38 -51.71
CA ARG A 3 24.53 16.98 -51.01
C ARG A 3 24.80 16.99 -49.51
N PHE A 4 24.14 17.85 -48.76
CA PHE A 4 24.07 17.82 -47.29
C PHE A 4 23.03 16.78 -46.89
N ALA A 5 23.46 15.71 -46.22
CA ALA A 5 22.59 14.75 -45.56
C ALA A 5 22.28 15.29 -44.16
N TRP A 6 21.02 15.57 -43.88
CA TRP A 6 20.51 15.88 -42.54
C TRP A 6 20.27 14.55 -41.81
N LEU A 7 21.08 14.27 -40.80
CA LEU A 7 20.82 13.20 -39.82
C LEU A 7 19.78 13.74 -38.82
N ILE A 8 18.56 13.25 -38.94
CA ILE A 8 17.52 13.44 -37.93
C ILE A 8 17.82 12.44 -36.81
N ALA A 9 18.41 12.95 -35.73
CA ALA A 9 18.53 12.19 -34.48
C ALA A 9 17.13 12.11 -33.82
N LEU A 10 16.46 10.96 -33.97
CA LEU A 10 15.25 10.65 -33.21
C LEU A 10 15.64 10.46 -31.74
N SER A 11 15.36 11.48 -30.93
CA SER A 11 15.45 11.37 -29.47
C SER A 11 14.33 10.43 -29.00
N TRP A 12 14.70 9.22 -28.59
CA TRP A 12 13.82 8.32 -27.87
C TRP A 12 13.51 8.94 -26.52
N LEU A 13 12.36 9.62 -26.41
CA LEU A 13 11.79 9.98 -25.11
C LEU A 13 11.51 8.67 -24.36
N VAL A 14 12.23 8.46 -23.27
CA VAL A 14 12.01 7.35 -22.34
C VAL A 14 10.71 7.62 -21.58
N LEU A 15 9.58 7.19 -22.14
CA LEU A 15 8.27 7.10 -21.47
C LEU A 15 8.19 5.84 -20.57
N ALA A 16 9.23 5.58 -19.79
CA ALA A 16 9.34 4.34 -19.00
C ALA A 16 8.52 4.25 -17.70
N PRO A 17 7.97 5.30 -17.05
CA PRO A 17 7.28 5.09 -15.78
C PRO A 17 5.77 4.80 -15.90
N LEU A 18 5.05 5.32 -16.89
CA LEU A 18 3.60 5.05 -17.00
C LEU A 18 3.27 3.60 -17.40
N TRP A 19 4.06 3.02 -18.29
CA TRP A 19 3.87 1.64 -18.76
C TRP A 19 4.07 0.59 -17.65
N ALA A 20 4.94 0.86 -16.67
CA ALA A 20 5.17 -0.06 -15.58
C ALA A 20 3.99 -0.15 -14.59
N GLN A 21 3.22 0.93 -14.41
CA GLN A 21 2.04 0.96 -13.55
C GLN A 21 0.82 0.29 -14.19
N THR A 22 0.57 0.53 -15.48
CA THR A 22 -0.60 -0.02 -16.20
C THR A 22 -0.54 -1.54 -16.39
N ASN A 23 0.61 -2.16 -16.12
CA ASN A 23 0.84 -3.58 -16.37
C ASN A 23 0.74 -4.47 -15.11
N ARG A 24 0.59 -3.89 -13.92
CA ARG A 24 0.48 -4.65 -12.66
C ARG A 24 -0.95 -5.15 -12.45
N VAL A 25 -1.05 -6.29 -11.78
CA VAL A 25 -2.32 -6.93 -11.45
C VAL A 25 -2.38 -7.21 -9.96
N VAL A 26 -3.51 -6.94 -9.33
CA VAL A 26 -3.82 -7.35 -7.96
C VAL A 26 -5.08 -8.19 -7.99
N VAL A 27 -5.02 -9.39 -7.41
CA VAL A 27 -6.17 -10.26 -7.20
C VAL A 27 -6.33 -10.50 -5.71
N ILE A 28 -7.46 -10.09 -5.17
CA ILE A 28 -7.84 -10.37 -3.79
C ILE A 28 -8.84 -11.53 -3.83
N VAL A 29 -8.51 -12.64 -3.18
CA VAL A 29 -9.41 -13.79 -3.00
C VAL A 29 -9.79 -13.86 -1.54
N SER A 30 -11.07 -13.67 -1.24
CA SER A 30 -11.62 -13.72 0.12
C SER A 30 -12.42 -15.02 0.31
N TRP A 31 -12.01 -15.83 1.27
CA TRP A 31 -12.73 -17.03 1.71
C TRP A 31 -13.63 -16.64 2.88
N ASP A 32 -14.91 -16.41 2.61
CA ASP A 32 -15.89 -16.00 3.62
C ASP A 32 -15.93 -17.01 4.78
N GLY A 33 -15.68 -16.56 6.00
CA GLY A 33 -15.62 -17.42 7.18
C GLY A 33 -14.38 -18.33 7.25
N GLY A 34 -13.30 -18.01 6.55
CA GLY A 34 -12.09 -18.81 6.46
C GLY A 34 -11.27 -18.82 7.75
N LYS A 35 -11.43 -19.83 8.61
CA LYS A 35 -10.77 -19.98 9.92
C LYS A 35 -9.29 -20.38 9.78
N PRO A 36 -8.33 -19.55 10.21
CA PRO A 36 -6.89 -19.75 9.95
C PRO A 36 -6.32 -21.01 10.61
N SER A 37 -6.77 -21.40 11.81
CA SER A 37 -6.31 -22.60 12.49
C SER A 37 -6.62 -23.87 11.70
N VAL A 38 -7.86 -23.96 11.15
CA VAL A 38 -8.30 -25.11 10.35
C VAL A 38 -7.59 -25.13 8.99
N ILE A 39 -7.43 -23.96 8.34
CA ILE A 39 -6.68 -23.85 7.08
C ILE A 39 -5.24 -24.32 7.30
N ARG A 40 -4.58 -23.87 8.37
CA ARG A 40 -3.22 -24.26 8.73
C ARG A 40 -3.09 -25.78 8.94
N GLN A 41 -4.06 -26.39 9.63
CA GLN A 41 -4.13 -27.83 9.82
C GLN A 41 -4.23 -28.58 8.49
N LEU A 42 -5.18 -28.18 7.62
CA LEU A 42 -5.38 -28.84 6.31
C LEU A 42 -4.16 -28.66 5.39
N VAL A 43 -3.43 -27.55 5.48
CA VAL A 43 -2.15 -27.37 4.77
C VAL A 43 -1.10 -28.36 5.27
N ALA A 44 -0.99 -28.55 6.59
CA ALA A 44 -0.06 -29.52 7.17
C ALA A 44 -0.41 -30.96 6.76
N GLU A 45 -1.69 -31.28 6.65
CA GLU A 45 -2.20 -32.55 6.16
C GLU A 45 -2.07 -32.74 4.63
N GLY A 46 -1.63 -31.72 3.89
CA GLY A 46 -1.48 -31.75 2.43
C GLY A 46 -2.82 -31.65 1.66
N LYS A 47 -3.91 -31.30 2.34
CA LYS A 47 -5.28 -31.22 1.76
C LYS A 47 -5.56 -29.87 1.06
N LEU A 48 -4.70 -28.86 1.21
CA LEU A 48 -4.79 -27.56 0.54
C LEU A 48 -3.52 -27.29 -0.28
N PRO A 49 -3.34 -27.97 -1.43
CA PRO A 49 -2.11 -27.88 -2.21
C PRO A 49 -1.87 -26.48 -2.80
N THR A 50 -2.93 -25.74 -3.16
CA THR A 50 -2.80 -24.36 -3.67
C THR A 50 -2.28 -23.43 -2.58
N VAL A 51 -2.91 -23.43 -1.41
CA VAL A 51 -2.45 -22.61 -0.27
C VAL A 51 -1.01 -22.98 0.08
N LYS A 52 -0.67 -24.28 0.16
CA LYS A 52 0.70 -24.74 0.42
C LYS A 52 1.72 -24.15 -0.57
N ALA A 53 1.36 -24.11 -1.87
CA ALA A 53 2.21 -23.52 -2.90
C ALA A 53 2.35 -21.99 -2.72
N LEU A 54 1.26 -21.28 -2.39
CA LEU A 54 1.28 -19.85 -2.15
C LEU A 54 2.14 -19.47 -0.93
N LEU A 55 2.08 -20.26 0.16
CA LEU A 55 2.92 -20.07 1.34
C LEU A 55 4.41 -20.25 1.02
N ALA A 56 4.75 -21.21 0.17
CA ALA A 56 6.14 -21.51 -0.22
C ALA A 56 6.78 -20.40 -1.07
N GLU A 57 5.97 -19.64 -1.82
CA GLU A 57 6.47 -18.59 -2.72
C GLU A 57 6.12 -17.15 -2.28
N GLY A 58 5.56 -16.99 -1.07
CA GLY A 58 5.02 -15.71 -0.61
C GLY A 58 5.39 -15.30 0.81
N SER A 59 4.60 -14.38 1.33
CA SER A 59 4.63 -13.92 2.72
C SER A 59 3.23 -14.05 3.31
N TYR A 60 3.12 -14.41 4.59
CA TYR A 60 1.81 -14.70 5.18
C TYR A 60 1.74 -14.39 6.67
N SER A 61 0.52 -14.30 7.19
CA SER A 61 0.21 -14.27 8.62
C SER A 61 -1.02 -15.14 8.90
N TRP A 62 -0.94 -15.93 9.96
CA TRP A 62 -2.08 -16.69 10.49
C TRP A 62 -2.84 -15.94 11.57
N THR A 63 -2.34 -14.78 11.97
CA THR A 63 -2.86 -13.95 13.05
C THR A 63 -3.29 -12.56 12.60
N ALA A 64 -3.57 -12.41 11.29
CA ALA A 64 -4.19 -11.19 10.80
C ALA A 64 -5.59 -11.05 11.43
N GLN A 65 -6.07 -9.82 11.56
CA GLN A 65 -7.31 -9.54 12.28
C GLN A 65 -8.30 -8.78 11.41
N THR A 66 -9.56 -9.22 11.49
CA THR A 66 -10.67 -8.44 10.97
C THR A 66 -11.18 -7.43 12.01
N ILE A 67 -12.20 -6.68 11.63
CA ILE A 67 -12.90 -5.72 12.53
C ILE A 67 -13.95 -6.43 13.39
N VAL A 68 -14.48 -5.70 14.39
CA VAL A 68 -15.67 -6.10 15.13
C VAL A 68 -16.80 -5.10 14.81
N PRO A 69 -18.01 -5.58 14.44
CA PRO A 69 -18.44 -6.98 14.31
C PRO A 69 -17.71 -7.72 13.17
N SER A 70 -17.25 -8.93 13.46
CA SER A 70 -16.57 -9.82 12.52
C SER A 70 -17.57 -10.48 11.57
N SER A 71 -18.01 -9.72 10.56
CA SER A 71 -19.10 -10.13 9.67
C SER A 71 -18.89 -9.64 8.24
N THR A 72 -19.50 -10.32 7.27
CA THR A 72 -19.16 -10.23 5.85
C THR A 72 -19.12 -8.80 5.31
N LEU A 73 -20.23 -8.06 5.36
CA LEU A 73 -20.29 -6.75 4.70
C LEU A 73 -19.44 -5.69 5.39
N PRO A 74 -19.46 -5.51 6.72
CA PRO A 74 -18.56 -4.58 7.41
C PRO A 74 -17.09 -4.87 7.19
N SER A 75 -16.68 -6.15 7.31
CA SER A 75 -15.28 -6.56 7.13
C SER A 75 -14.78 -6.34 5.71
N HIS A 76 -15.56 -6.74 4.69
CA HIS A 76 -15.20 -6.46 3.30
C HIS A 76 -15.19 -4.96 2.99
N THR A 77 -16.08 -4.17 3.62
CA THR A 77 -16.05 -2.72 3.45
C THR A 77 -14.72 -2.15 3.99
N SER A 78 -14.25 -2.56 5.17
CA SER A 78 -12.92 -2.19 5.66
C SER A 78 -11.80 -2.70 4.74
N MET A 79 -11.93 -3.94 4.22
CA MET A 79 -10.97 -4.57 3.30
C MET A 79 -10.77 -3.79 2.00
N VAL A 80 -11.83 -3.15 1.47
CA VAL A 80 -11.77 -2.41 0.19
C VAL A 80 -11.67 -0.90 0.35
N THR A 81 -11.87 -0.36 1.54
CA THR A 81 -11.78 1.09 1.80
C THR A 81 -10.55 1.50 2.60
N GLY A 82 -9.85 0.55 3.23
CA GLY A 82 -8.68 0.82 4.04
C GLY A 82 -8.95 1.60 5.32
N VAL A 83 -10.23 1.69 5.75
CA VAL A 83 -10.62 2.43 6.95
C VAL A 83 -11.46 1.58 7.91
N THR A 84 -11.54 2.01 9.16
CA THR A 84 -12.32 1.35 10.21
C THR A 84 -13.82 1.50 10.01
N ILE A 85 -14.61 0.67 10.69
CA ILE A 85 -16.08 0.70 10.65
C ILE A 85 -16.64 2.06 11.07
N GLN A 86 -16.00 2.75 12.02
CA GLN A 86 -16.40 4.09 12.47
C GLN A 86 -16.33 5.13 11.34
N ARG A 87 -15.43 4.91 10.38
CA ARG A 87 -15.23 5.83 9.25
C ARG A 87 -16.08 5.49 8.04
N HIS A 88 -16.22 4.21 7.70
CA HIS A 88 -17.05 3.85 6.55
C HIS A 88 -18.54 3.73 6.88
N GLY A 89 -18.91 3.55 8.16
CA GLY A 89 -20.29 3.59 8.66
C GLY A 89 -21.18 2.41 8.26
N VAL A 90 -20.65 1.38 7.59
CA VAL A 90 -21.42 0.18 7.19
C VAL A 90 -21.40 -0.80 8.35
N THR A 91 -22.49 -0.84 9.13
CA THR A 91 -22.64 -1.65 10.35
C THR A 91 -23.59 -2.82 10.20
N TRP A 92 -24.34 -2.90 9.10
CA TRP A 92 -25.30 -3.96 8.79
C TRP A 92 -24.66 -5.08 7.95
N ASN A 93 -25.29 -6.25 7.96
CA ASN A 93 -24.77 -7.44 7.27
C ASN A 93 -25.85 -8.26 6.53
N ASP A 94 -27.09 -7.78 6.52
CA ASP A 94 -28.25 -8.52 5.98
C ASP A 94 -28.29 -8.55 4.44
N ARG A 95 -28.35 -7.36 3.81
CA ARG A 95 -28.54 -7.22 2.36
C ARG A 95 -27.85 -5.98 1.81
N PHE A 96 -27.83 -5.83 0.49
CA PHE A 96 -27.60 -4.53 -0.13
C PHE A 96 -28.78 -3.60 0.24
N ARG A 97 -28.46 -2.47 0.83
CA ARG A 97 -29.43 -1.47 1.27
C ARG A 97 -29.39 -0.28 0.34
N GLU A 98 -30.35 -0.23 -0.63
CA GLU A 98 -30.46 0.89 -1.57
C GLU A 98 -30.71 2.21 -0.86
N GLU A 99 -31.50 2.21 0.21
CA GLU A 99 -31.83 3.35 1.05
C GLU A 99 -30.61 4.00 1.71
N GLU A 100 -29.57 3.22 1.98
CA GLU A 100 -28.31 3.72 2.55
C GLU A 100 -27.36 4.23 1.45
N GLY A 101 -27.61 3.89 0.20
CA GLY A 101 -26.72 4.17 -0.94
C GLY A 101 -25.42 3.42 -0.86
N TYR A 102 -24.48 3.79 -1.71
CA TYR A 102 -23.14 3.20 -1.72
C TYR A 102 -22.27 3.75 -0.58
N VAL A 103 -21.24 2.99 -0.19
CA VAL A 103 -20.26 3.42 0.80
C VAL A 103 -19.70 4.82 0.47
N LYS A 104 -19.63 5.71 1.45
CA LYS A 104 -19.30 7.14 1.21
C LYS A 104 -17.81 7.41 1.08
N VAL A 105 -16.97 6.60 1.73
CA VAL A 105 -15.50 6.71 1.64
C VAL A 105 -14.96 6.10 0.34
N PRO A 106 -13.82 6.56 -0.20
CA PRO A 106 -13.24 6.00 -1.42
C PRO A 106 -12.89 4.51 -1.26
N THR A 107 -13.18 3.72 -2.30
CA THR A 107 -12.78 2.31 -2.38
C THR A 107 -11.52 2.14 -3.23
N ILE A 108 -10.82 1.00 -3.09
CA ILE A 108 -9.71 0.63 -3.98
C ILE A 108 -10.13 0.62 -5.45
N PHE A 109 -11.38 0.25 -5.77
CA PHE A 109 -11.92 0.27 -7.13
C PHE A 109 -11.99 1.70 -7.67
N GLU A 110 -12.55 2.61 -6.89
CA GLU A 110 -12.64 4.02 -7.25
C GLU A 110 -11.27 4.64 -7.47
N LEU A 111 -10.30 4.38 -6.57
CA LEU A 111 -8.95 4.91 -6.69
C LEU A 111 -8.19 4.30 -7.87
N ALA A 112 -8.38 3.01 -8.14
CA ALA A 112 -7.80 2.35 -9.31
C ALA A 112 -8.39 2.90 -10.62
N LYS A 113 -9.72 3.13 -10.69
CA LYS A 113 -10.37 3.77 -11.85
C LYS A 113 -9.86 5.18 -12.09
N ARG A 114 -9.71 5.99 -11.03
CA ARG A 114 -9.12 7.35 -11.14
C ARG A 114 -7.67 7.31 -11.66
N ALA A 115 -6.95 6.23 -11.40
CA ALA A 115 -5.60 6.00 -11.94
C ALA A 115 -5.60 5.42 -13.38
N GLY A 116 -6.76 5.28 -14.03
CA GLY A 116 -6.91 4.75 -15.38
C GLY A 116 -6.82 3.22 -15.49
N LEU A 117 -6.92 2.50 -14.36
CA LEU A 117 -6.83 1.05 -14.32
C LEU A 117 -8.20 0.40 -14.47
N LYS A 118 -8.23 -0.83 -15.01
CA LYS A 118 -9.41 -1.67 -15.08
C LYS A 118 -9.66 -2.41 -13.77
N THR A 119 -10.90 -2.49 -13.35
CA THR A 119 -11.32 -3.07 -12.08
C THR A 119 -12.48 -4.05 -12.28
N ALA A 120 -12.50 -5.10 -11.47
CA ALA A 120 -13.59 -6.07 -11.51
C ALA A 120 -13.87 -6.67 -10.14
N MET A 121 -15.10 -7.20 -10.00
CA MET A 121 -15.55 -7.90 -8.80
C MET A 121 -16.39 -9.12 -9.18
N VAL A 122 -16.09 -10.28 -8.60
CA VAL A 122 -16.84 -11.53 -8.74
C VAL A 122 -17.14 -12.06 -7.35
N VAL A 123 -18.40 -12.03 -6.95
CA VAL A 123 -18.81 -12.29 -5.57
C VAL A 123 -19.99 -13.26 -5.48
N SER A 124 -20.05 -14.02 -4.40
CA SER A 124 -21.17 -14.94 -4.14
C SER A 124 -22.36 -14.29 -3.40
N LYS A 125 -22.14 -13.16 -2.71
CA LYS A 125 -23.18 -12.47 -1.92
C LYS A 125 -23.48 -11.09 -2.50
N SER A 126 -24.74 -10.84 -2.90
CA SER A 126 -25.18 -9.58 -3.50
C SER A 126 -25.04 -8.37 -2.59
N LYS A 127 -25.04 -8.56 -1.27
CA LYS A 127 -24.82 -7.45 -0.30
C LYS A 127 -23.48 -6.72 -0.50
N LEU A 128 -22.47 -7.38 -1.07
CA LEU A 128 -21.17 -6.79 -1.36
C LEU A 128 -21.23 -5.70 -2.46
N ARG A 129 -22.35 -5.59 -3.19
CA ARG A 129 -22.59 -4.47 -4.10
C ARG A 129 -22.63 -3.12 -3.38
N GLN A 130 -22.72 -3.08 -2.03
CA GLN A 130 -22.75 -1.85 -1.22
C GLN A 130 -21.51 -0.97 -1.45
N PHE A 131 -20.38 -1.56 -1.84
CA PHE A 131 -19.17 -0.80 -2.19
C PHE A 131 -18.85 -0.75 -3.69
N ALA A 132 -19.71 -1.37 -4.53
CA ALA A 132 -19.58 -1.34 -5.99
C ALA A 132 -20.22 -0.08 -6.58
N LYS A 133 -19.60 1.09 -6.34
CA LYS A 133 -20.11 2.38 -6.79
C LYS A 133 -20.26 2.43 -8.32
N PRO A 134 -21.23 3.17 -8.86
CA PRO A 134 -21.37 3.37 -10.30
C PRO A 134 -20.06 3.84 -10.96
N ASN A 135 -19.74 3.27 -12.12
CA ASN A 135 -18.56 3.59 -12.93
C ASN A 135 -17.21 3.29 -12.26
N THR A 136 -17.18 2.52 -11.16
CA THR A 136 -15.92 2.10 -10.52
C THR A 136 -15.49 0.69 -10.89
N LEU A 137 -16.34 -0.10 -11.55
CA LEU A 137 -16.06 -1.46 -12.01
C LEU A 137 -16.25 -1.56 -13.54
N ASP A 138 -15.30 -2.21 -14.23
CA ASP A 138 -15.43 -2.58 -15.65
C ASP A 138 -16.19 -3.89 -15.82
N ALA A 139 -16.19 -4.74 -14.78
CA ALA A 139 -17.03 -5.93 -14.72
C ALA A 139 -17.46 -6.21 -13.27
N GLU A 140 -18.74 -6.57 -13.11
CA GLU A 140 -19.33 -7.02 -11.86
C GLU A 140 -20.15 -8.28 -12.10
N LYS A 141 -19.93 -9.30 -11.27
CA LYS A 141 -20.72 -10.54 -11.29
C LYS A 141 -21.11 -10.94 -9.87
N VAL A 142 -22.38 -11.19 -9.66
CA VAL A 142 -22.90 -11.91 -8.50
C VAL A 142 -23.23 -13.33 -8.94
N VAL A 143 -22.52 -14.31 -8.41
CA VAL A 143 -22.56 -15.71 -8.86
C VAL A 143 -23.23 -16.59 -7.83
N SER A 144 -24.34 -17.19 -8.18
CA SER A 144 -24.99 -18.21 -7.35
C SER A 144 -24.33 -19.57 -7.58
N GLY A 145 -23.93 -20.23 -6.51
CA GLY A 145 -23.32 -21.55 -6.54
C GLY A 145 -22.07 -21.65 -5.67
N ASN A 146 -21.32 -22.72 -5.87
CA ASN A 146 -20.13 -23.00 -5.07
C ASN A 146 -18.89 -22.21 -5.57
N ALA A 147 -17.81 -22.29 -4.81
CA ALA A 147 -16.55 -21.62 -5.08
C ALA A 147 -15.98 -21.88 -6.48
N LEU A 148 -16.18 -23.08 -7.04
CA LEU A 148 -15.68 -23.44 -8.39
C LEU A 148 -16.38 -22.64 -9.46
N LYS A 149 -17.71 -22.42 -9.38
CA LYS A 149 -18.44 -21.58 -10.33
C LYS A 149 -18.00 -20.13 -10.27
N VAL A 150 -17.75 -19.63 -9.07
CA VAL A 150 -17.23 -18.26 -8.86
C VAL A 150 -15.84 -18.12 -9.50
N ALA A 151 -14.98 -19.13 -9.32
CA ALA A 151 -13.66 -19.14 -9.93
C ALA A 151 -13.73 -19.20 -11.45
N ASP A 152 -14.67 -19.95 -12.05
CA ASP A 152 -14.85 -20.00 -13.50
C ASP A 152 -15.23 -18.64 -14.07
N GLU A 153 -16.16 -17.91 -13.44
CA GLU A 153 -16.49 -16.53 -13.82
C GLU A 153 -15.31 -15.56 -13.63
N ALA A 154 -14.55 -15.72 -12.54
CA ALA A 154 -13.35 -14.91 -12.29
C ALA A 154 -12.28 -15.15 -13.38
N VAL A 155 -12.09 -16.39 -13.82
CA VAL A 155 -11.18 -16.73 -14.93
C VAL A 155 -11.66 -16.10 -16.24
N GLN A 156 -12.96 -16.18 -16.57
CA GLN A 156 -13.50 -15.53 -17.75
C GLN A 156 -13.26 -14.01 -17.74
N ILE A 157 -13.48 -13.36 -16.60
CA ILE A 157 -13.22 -11.91 -16.44
C ILE A 157 -11.73 -11.60 -16.57
N LEU A 158 -10.84 -12.41 -16.00
CA LEU A 158 -9.39 -12.26 -16.17
C LEU A 158 -8.97 -12.32 -17.64
N GLU A 159 -9.59 -13.18 -18.44
CA GLU A 159 -9.27 -13.37 -19.86
C GLU A 159 -9.90 -12.32 -20.77
N GLN A 160 -11.16 -11.94 -20.53
CA GLN A 160 -11.93 -11.04 -21.39
C GLN A 160 -11.71 -9.56 -21.05
N VAL A 161 -11.83 -9.19 -19.77
CA VAL A 161 -11.74 -7.81 -19.29
C VAL A 161 -10.29 -7.40 -19.03
N LYS A 162 -9.47 -8.35 -18.54
CA LYS A 162 -8.06 -8.16 -18.16
C LYS A 162 -7.91 -7.05 -17.10
N PRO A 163 -8.59 -7.17 -15.94
CA PRO A 163 -8.56 -6.16 -14.91
C PRO A 163 -7.18 -6.06 -14.26
N ASN A 164 -6.82 -4.85 -13.83
CA ASN A 164 -5.65 -4.61 -12.99
C ASN A 164 -5.95 -4.90 -11.51
N LEU A 165 -7.22 -4.77 -11.11
CA LEU A 165 -7.71 -5.06 -9.77
C LEU A 165 -8.95 -5.96 -9.85
N LEU A 166 -8.86 -7.14 -9.24
CA LEU A 166 -9.96 -8.10 -9.15
C LEU A 166 -10.19 -8.51 -7.69
N LEU A 167 -11.42 -8.40 -7.21
CA LEU A 167 -11.88 -9.02 -5.97
C LEU A 167 -12.71 -10.26 -6.33
N VAL A 168 -12.35 -11.40 -5.73
CA VAL A 168 -13.09 -12.66 -5.79
C VAL A 168 -13.54 -13.06 -4.40
N HIS A 169 -14.82 -13.31 -4.21
CA HIS A 169 -15.38 -13.69 -2.91
C HIS A 169 -16.03 -15.07 -3.00
N LEU A 170 -15.56 -16.00 -2.18
CA LEU A 170 -15.97 -17.40 -2.11
C LEU A 170 -16.73 -17.66 -0.81
N THR A 171 -18.02 -18.04 -0.87
CA THR A 171 -18.90 -18.14 0.31
C THR A 171 -18.98 -19.54 0.91
N ASP A 172 -18.35 -20.56 0.31
CA ASP A 172 -18.52 -21.96 0.72
C ASP A 172 -18.21 -22.20 2.21
N PRO A 173 -17.10 -21.66 2.79
CA PRO A 173 -16.80 -21.92 4.20
C PRO A 173 -17.85 -21.32 5.15
N ASP A 174 -18.33 -20.10 4.87
CA ASP A 174 -19.38 -19.47 5.68
C ASP A 174 -20.70 -20.26 5.63
N SER A 175 -21.10 -20.67 4.44
CA SER A 175 -22.32 -21.49 4.26
C SER A 175 -22.23 -22.82 5.00
N ALA A 176 -21.09 -23.50 4.92
CA ALA A 176 -20.85 -24.76 5.62
C ALA A 176 -20.76 -24.56 7.13
N GLY A 177 -20.08 -23.50 7.58
CA GLY A 177 -19.97 -23.16 8.99
C GLY A 177 -21.32 -22.91 9.66
N HIS A 178 -22.17 -22.08 9.05
CA HIS A 178 -23.54 -21.85 9.54
C HIS A 178 -24.40 -23.12 9.52
N GLY A 179 -24.29 -23.93 8.48
CA GLY A 179 -25.05 -25.16 8.34
C GLY A 179 -24.60 -26.25 9.30
N TYR A 180 -23.30 -26.50 9.39
CA TYR A 180 -22.73 -27.70 10.00
C TYR A 180 -21.77 -27.43 11.15
N GLY A 181 -21.07 -26.28 11.18
CA GLY A 181 -20.22 -25.79 12.25
C GLY A 181 -18.73 -25.61 11.86
N TRP A 182 -18.14 -24.48 12.34
CA TRP A 182 -16.70 -24.16 12.27
C TRP A 182 -15.85 -24.97 13.25
N GLY A 183 -16.48 -25.76 14.14
CA GLY A 183 -15.84 -26.24 15.35
C GLY A 183 -15.79 -25.16 16.44
N ASN A 184 -15.21 -25.49 17.57
CA ASN A 184 -14.99 -24.59 18.71
C ASN A 184 -13.75 -25.04 19.48
N GLU A 185 -12.66 -24.33 19.37
CA GLU A 185 -11.39 -24.70 19.98
C GLU A 185 -11.44 -24.69 21.51
N LYS A 186 -12.16 -23.73 22.10
CA LYS A 186 -12.31 -23.59 23.54
C LYS A 186 -13.10 -24.75 24.16
N LYS A 187 -14.02 -25.33 23.36
CA LYS A 187 -14.83 -26.47 23.78
C LYS A 187 -14.27 -27.85 23.35
N GLY A 188 -13.18 -27.83 22.57
CA GLY A 188 -12.62 -29.02 21.94
C GLY A 188 -13.53 -29.65 20.89
N VAL A 189 -14.42 -28.88 20.28
CA VAL A 189 -15.33 -29.38 19.24
C VAL A 189 -14.62 -29.22 17.87
N PRO A 190 -14.41 -30.31 17.12
CA PRO A 190 -13.79 -30.24 15.81
C PRO A 190 -14.70 -29.58 14.80
N PRO A 191 -14.13 -29.01 13.70
CA PRO A 191 -14.92 -28.52 12.56
C PRO A 191 -15.67 -29.66 11.87
N SER A 192 -16.82 -29.37 11.30
CA SER A 192 -17.59 -30.35 10.54
C SER A 192 -16.86 -30.79 9.27
N GLN A 193 -17.18 -31.97 8.76
CA GLN A 193 -16.62 -32.49 7.53
C GLN A 193 -16.99 -31.60 6.34
N GLU A 194 -18.20 -31.06 6.29
CA GLU A 194 -18.69 -30.14 5.27
C GLU A 194 -17.91 -28.83 5.25
N PHE A 195 -17.48 -28.32 6.42
CA PHE A 195 -16.63 -27.16 6.52
C PHE A 195 -15.22 -27.44 5.97
N LEU A 196 -14.64 -28.59 6.31
CA LEU A 196 -13.35 -29.02 5.76
C LEU A 196 -13.40 -29.15 4.23
N GLU A 197 -14.46 -29.73 3.69
CA GLU A 197 -14.67 -29.88 2.24
C GLU A 197 -14.90 -28.52 1.56
N ALA A 198 -15.57 -27.58 2.22
CA ALA A 198 -15.76 -26.23 1.71
C ALA A 198 -14.40 -25.50 1.58
N LEU A 199 -13.50 -25.64 2.54
CA LEU A 199 -12.15 -25.09 2.44
C LEU A 199 -11.33 -25.74 1.30
N GLN A 200 -11.46 -27.04 1.09
CA GLN A 200 -10.81 -27.73 -0.03
C GLN A 200 -11.35 -27.24 -1.40
N ARG A 201 -12.67 -27.02 -1.54
CA ARG A 201 -13.25 -26.42 -2.74
C ARG A 201 -12.73 -24.99 -2.98
N CYS A 202 -12.54 -24.21 -1.91
CA CYS A 202 -11.96 -22.86 -2.03
C CYS A 202 -10.47 -22.91 -2.45
N ASP A 203 -9.72 -23.91 -1.98
CA ASP A 203 -8.34 -24.14 -2.43
C ASP A 203 -8.28 -24.48 -3.92
N GLU A 204 -9.12 -25.39 -4.39
CA GLU A 204 -9.25 -25.75 -5.81
C GLU A 204 -9.65 -24.54 -6.66
N ALA A 205 -10.67 -23.78 -6.23
CA ALA A 205 -11.15 -22.56 -6.88
C ALA A 205 -10.02 -21.51 -7.00
N THR A 206 -9.25 -21.30 -5.91
CA THR A 206 -8.08 -20.42 -5.92
C THR A 206 -7.00 -20.95 -6.87
N GLY A 207 -6.80 -22.25 -6.93
CA GLY A 207 -5.89 -22.92 -7.88
C GLY A 207 -6.25 -22.68 -9.34
N LYS A 208 -7.56 -22.66 -9.69
CA LYS A 208 -8.03 -22.30 -11.05
C LYS A 208 -7.64 -20.86 -11.40
N ILE A 209 -7.83 -19.91 -10.48
CA ILE A 209 -7.47 -18.50 -10.68
C ILE A 209 -5.95 -18.36 -10.84
N VAL A 210 -5.15 -18.96 -9.98
CA VAL A 210 -3.67 -18.96 -10.06
C VAL A 210 -3.20 -19.55 -11.38
N SER A 211 -3.80 -20.68 -11.81
CA SER A 211 -3.48 -21.32 -13.08
C SER A 211 -3.81 -20.43 -14.28
N ALA A 212 -4.94 -19.73 -14.24
CA ALA A 212 -5.30 -18.76 -15.29
C ALA A 212 -4.30 -17.60 -15.35
N LEU A 213 -3.89 -17.04 -14.21
CA LEU A 213 -2.87 -15.99 -14.15
C LEU A 213 -1.52 -16.47 -14.72
N LYS A 214 -1.11 -17.71 -14.43
CA LYS A 214 0.12 -18.31 -14.96
C LYS A 214 0.02 -18.55 -16.47
N ARG A 215 -1.08 -19.15 -16.97
CA ARG A 215 -1.29 -19.42 -18.42
C ARG A 215 -1.31 -18.13 -19.24
N ASN A 216 -1.87 -17.05 -18.71
CA ASN A 216 -1.94 -15.76 -19.39
C ASN A 216 -0.66 -14.90 -19.22
N GLY A 217 0.43 -15.42 -18.64
CA GLY A 217 1.68 -14.70 -18.43
C GLY A 217 1.58 -13.52 -17.44
N LEU A 218 0.52 -13.51 -16.60
CA LEU A 218 0.25 -12.43 -15.66
C LEU A 218 0.95 -12.61 -14.32
N TRP A 219 1.29 -13.84 -13.92
CA TRP A 219 1.76 -14.20 -12.58
C TRP A 219 2.96 -13.38 -12.11
N GLN A 220 3.94 -13.11 -12.99
CA GLN A 220 5.15 -12.35 -12.64
C GLN A 220 4.88 -10.87 -12.35
N ARG A 221 3.74 -10.35 -12.72
CA ARG A 221 3.30 -8.98 -12.44
C ARG A 221 2.04 -8.92 -11.57
N THR A 222 1.72 -10.01 -10.90
CA THR A 222 0.56 -10.14 -10.01
C THR A 222 0.99 -10.11 -8.55
N LEU A 223 0.22 -9.40 -7.72
CA LEU A 223 0.07 -9.65 -6.30
C LEU A 223 -1.27 -10.36 -6.09
N LEU A 224 -1.24 -11.61 -5.69
CA LEU A 224 -2.43 -12.30 -5.18
C LEU A 224 -2.44 -12.20 -3.67
N ILE A 225 -3.53 -11.70 -3.10
CA ILE A 225 -3.80 -11.71 -1.66
C ILE A 225 -4.95 -12.69 -1.41
N LEU A 226 -4.65 -13.79 -0.71
CA LEU A 226 -5.66 -14.70 -0.18
C LEU A 226 -5.90 -14.35 1.28
N THR A 227 -7.16 -14.08 1.64
CA THR A 227 -7.55 -13.72 3.00
C THR A 227 -8.97 -14.21 3.31
N ALA A 228 -9.47 -13.89 4.47
CA ALA A 228 -10.87 -14.05 4.86
C ALA A 228 -11.40 -12.71 5.41
N ASP A 229 -12.70 -12.62 5.54
CA ASP A 229 -13.38 -11.49 6.16
C ASP A 229 -13.62 -11.70 7.66
N HIS A 230 -13.76 -12.95 8.09
CA HIS A 230 -13.87 -13.39 9.48
C HIS A 230 -13.56 -14.90 9.60
N GLY A 231 -13.44 -15.39 10.82
CA GLY A 231 -13.47 -16.80 11.15
C GLY A 231 -14.86 -17.26 11.59
N GLY A 232 -14.93 -18.07 12.63
CA GLY A 232 -16.19 -18.53 13.23
C GLY A 232 -15.98 -19.60 14.27
N HIS A 233 -16.99 -19.78 15.12
CA HIS A 233 -17.04 -20.85 16.12
C HIS A 233 -18.46 -21.40 16.24
N ASP A 234 -18.60 -22.64 16.67
CA ASP A 234 -19.88 -23.36 16.66
C ASP A 234 -20.56 -23.21 15.27
N LYS A 235 -21.71 -22.55 15.19
CA LYS A 235 -22.42 -22.24 13.94
C LYS A 235 -22.62 -20.72 13.75
N THR A 236 -21.75 -19.90 14.33
CA THR A 236 -21.90 -18.46 14.37
C THR A 236 -20.56 -17.71 14.25
N HIS A 237 -20.63 -16.42 14.01
CA HIS A 237 -19.54 -15.47 14.03
C HIS A 237 -20.09 -14.06 14.37
N GLY A 238 -19.27 -13.05 14.37
CA GLY A 238 -19.68 -11.64 14.54
C GLY A 238 -19.21 -11.02 15.86
N SER A 239 -18.61 -11.81 16.72
CA SER A 239 -18.13 -11.38 18.04
C SER A 239 -16.67 -10.91 18.01
N ALA A 240 -16.15 -10.50 19.19
CA ALA A 240 -14.73 -10.22 19.38
C ALA A 240 -13.92 -11.49 19.76
N ASP A 241 -14.53 -12.67 19.68
CA ASP A 241 -13.82 -13.93 19.94
C ASP A 241 -12.65 -14.08 18.96
N PRO A 242 -11.47 -14.50 19.41
CA PRO A 242 -10.35 -14.78 18.52
C PRO A 242 -10.69 -15.73 17.36
N GLU A 243 -11.59 -16.71 17.57
CA GLU A 243 -12.04 -17.62 16.52
C GLU A 243 -12.86 -16.94 15.43
N ASP A 244 -13.48 -15.79 15.73
CA ASP A 244 -14.21 -14.97 14.77
C ASP A 244 -13.30 -13.89 14.12
N VAL A 245 -12.38 -13.32 14.91
CA VAL A 245 -11.58 -12.13 14.51
C VAL A 245 -10.33 -12.51 13.74
N LEU A 246 -9.69 -13.65 14.05
CA LEU A 246 -8.48 -14.07 13.36
C LEU A 246 -8.80 -14.55 11.94
N ILE A 247 -7.99 -14.09 11.00
CA ILE A 247 -8.11 -14.42 9.56
C ILE A 247 -6.73 -14.80 9.00
N PRO A 248 -6.66 -15.65 7.95
CA PRO A 248 -5.45 -15.84 7.19
C PRO A 248 -5.18 -14.61 6.34
N TRP A 249 -3.91 -14.29 6.13
CA TRP A 249 -3.51 -13.29 5.15
C TRP A 249 -2.25 -13.77 4.43
N ILE A 250 -2.34 -14.03 3.13
CA ILE A 250 -1.28 -14.65 2.32
C ILE A 250 -1.09 -13.82 1.07
N ALA A 251 0.13 -13.34 0.82
CA ALA A 251 0.51 -12.58 -0.36
C ALA A 251 1.49 -13.39 -1.20
N ALA A 252 1.16 -13.67 -2.46
CA ALA A 252 1.97 -14.45 -3.38
C ALA A 252 1.96 -13.84 -4.79
N GLY A 253 2.78 -14.37 -5.68
CA GLY A 253 2.94 -13.90 -7.06
C GLY A 253 4.18 -13.06 -7.28
N GLY A 254 4.39 -12.60 -8.51
CA GLY A 254 5.63 -11.94 -8.90
C GLY A 254 5.88 -10.58 -8.23
N LEU A 255 4.85 -9.92 -7.66
CA LEU A 255 5.01 -8.68 -6.88
C LEU A 255 5.17 -8.93 -5.37
N ALA A 256 4.93 -10.16 -4.91
CA ALA A 256 5.10 -10.54 -3.51
C ALA A 256 6.56 -10.83 -3.15
N ALA A 257 6.97 -10.47 -1.93
CA ALA A 257 8.22 -10.92 -1.33
C ALA A 257 8.06 -12.34 -0.77
N ARG A 258 9.16 -13.09 -0.69
CA ARG A 258 9.19 -14.46 -0.14
C ARG A 258 9.78 -14.45 1.27
N ASN A 259 9.08 -13.81 2.19
CA ASN A 259 9.56 -13.64 3.56
C ASN A 259 8.94 -14.65 4.56
N GLY A 260 8.09 -15.58 4.06
CA GLY A 260 7.44 -16.56 4.92
C GLY A 260 6.47 -15.91 5.91
N GLU A 261 6.42 -16.40 7.14
CA GLU A 261 5.51 -15.89 8.16
C GLU A 261 5.95 -14.53 8.69
N LEU A 262 5.04 -13.54 8.58
CA LEU A 262 5.26 -12.17 9.02
C LEU A 262 4.94 -12.01 10.50
N LYS A 263 5.78 -11.27 11.23
CA LYS A 263 5.62 -11.05 12.68
C LYS A 263 4.83 -9.79 13.01
N ARG A 264 4.60 -8.89 12.03
CA ARG A 264 3.81 -7.68 12.28
C ARG A 264 2.33 -8.01 12.42
N GLU A 265 1.62 -7.23 13.21
CA GLU A 265 0.17 -7.22 13.21
C GLU A 265 -0.35 -6.76 11.84
N ILE A 266 -1.25 -7.53 11.25
CA ILE A 266 -1.94 -7.21 10.00
C ILE A 266 -3.43 -7.09 10.28
N LYS A 267 -4.06 -6.02 9.80
CA LYS A 267 -5.50 -5.79 9.89
C LYS A 267 -6.15 -5.90 8.52
N THR A 268 -7.43 -6.25 8.48
CA THR A 268 -8.16 -6.41 7.21
C THR A 268 -8.05 -5.18 6.30
N MET A 269 -8.02 -3.97 6.87
CA MET A 269 -7.88 -2.72 6.13
C MET A 269 -6.50 -2.51 5.50
N ASP A 270 -5.46 -3.24 5.97
CA ASP A 270 -4.11 -3.23 5.36
C ASP A 270 -4.12 -3.87 3.96
N THR A 271 -5.12 -4.71 3.67
CA THR A 271 -5.33 -5.32 2.35
C THR A 271 -5.56 -4.25 1.28
N ALA A 272 -6.43 -3.28 1.54
CA ALA A 272 -6.67 -2.17 0.62
C ALA A 272 -5.40 -1.35 0.37
N ALA A 273 -4.69 -0.98 1.42
CA ALA A 273 -3.46 -0.20 1.32
C ALA A 273 -2.35 -0.95 0.57
N THR A 274 -2.23 -2.27 0.81
CA THR A 274 -1.26 -3.14 0.12
C THR A 274 -1.60 -3.30 -1.36
N ALA A 275 -2.89 -3.45 -1.70
CA ALA A 275 -3.36 -3.53 -3.08
C ALA A 275 -3.04 -2.26 -3.87
N LEU A 276 -3.34 -1.07 -3.32
CA LEU A 276 -2.99 0.20 -3.96
C LEU A 276 -1.48 0.36 -4.15
N ALA A 277 -0.69 0.05 -3.11
CA ALA A 277 0.77 0.10 -3.20
C ALA A 277 1.31 -0.84 -4.29
N ALA A 278 0.79 -2.06 -4.40
CA ALA A 278 1.18 -2.99 -5.44
C ALA A 278 0.83 -2.47 -6.85
N LEU A 279 -0.29 -1.78 -7.01
CA LEU A 279 -0.68 -1.13 -8.27
C LEU A 279 0.10 0.15 -8.58
N GLY A 280 0.91 0.64 -7.64
CA GLY A 280 1.64 1.91 -7.80
C GLY A 280 0.77 3.14 -7.55
N ILE A 281 -0.35 2.98 -6.86
CA ILE A 281 -1.27 4.08 -6.50
C ILE A 281 -0.93 4.57 -5.10
N LYS A 282 -0.83 5.90 -4.94
CA LYS A 282 -0.62 6.49 -3.61
C LYS A 282 -1.76 6.10 -2.68
N VAL A 283 -1.43 5.48 -1.55
CA VAL A 283 -2.39 5.22 -0.48
C VAL A 283 -2.77 6.55 0.17
N PRO A 284 -4.06 6.85 0.38
CA PRO A 284 -4.47 8.07 1.08
C PRO A 284 -3.81 8.17 2.46
N ASP A 285 -3.30 9.36 2.79
CA ASP A 285 -2.53 9.57 4.02
C ASP A 285 -3.39 9.38 5.29
N ASP A 286 -4.70 9.61 5.15
CA ASP A 286 -5.71 9.50 6.21
C ASP A 286 -6.28 8.08 6.39
N TRP A 287 -5.87 7.09 5.58
CA TRP A 287 -6.33 5.72 5.77
C TRP A 287 -5.76 5.09 7.04
N ASP A 288 -6.59 4.28 7.72
CA ASP A 288 -6.19 3.52 8.91
C ASP A 288 -5.26 2.35 8.52
N GLY A 289 -5.59 1.67 7.43
CA GLY A 289 -4.80 0.60 6.84
C GLY A 289 -3.47 1.12 6.28
N LYS A 290 -2.41 0.32 6.47
CA LYS A 290 -1.05 0.62 5.98
C LYS A 290 -0.54 -0.52 5.12
N PRO A 291 0.21 -0.24 4.04
CA PRO A 291 0.75 -1.30 3.20
C PRO A 291 1.62 -2.28 4.01
N VAL A 292 1.41 -3.55 3.77
CA VAL A 292 2.26 -4.62 4.32
C VAL A 292 3.54 -4.69 3.46
N TRP A 293 4.45 -3.74 3.70
CA TRP A 293 5.65 -3.59 2.90
C TRP A 293 6.56 -4.81 2.92
N GLU A 294 6.53 -5.58 4.00
CA GLU A 294 7.28 -6.81 4.16
C GLU A 294 6.81 -7.90 3.18
N ALA A 295 5.56 -7.84 2.77
CA ALA A 295 4.98 -8.77 1.80
C ALA A 295 5.21 -8.36 0.33
N LEU A 296 5.78 -7.18 0.07
CA LEU A 296 6.00 -6.66 -1.27
C LEU A 296 7.48 -6.68 -1.64
N ARG A 297 7.79 -7.00 -2.90
CA ARG A 297 9.16 -6.92 -3.42
C ARG A 297 9.74 -5.51 -3.34
N SER A 298 11.05 -5.43 -3.27
CA SER A 298 11.78 -4.15 -3.20
C SER A 298 11.48 -3.23 -4.39
N GLU A 299 11.28 -3.78 -5.58
CA GLU A 299 10.95 -3.02 -6.78
C GLU A 299 9.59 -2.32 -6.68
N VAL A 300 8.61 -2.94 -5.99
CA VAL A 300 7.30 -2.32 -5.71
C VAL A 300 7.48 -1.15 -4.76
N LYS A 301 8.25 -1.34 -3.69
CA LYS A 301 8.59 -0.29 -2.71
C LYS A 301 9.30 0.89 -3.37
N THR A 302 10.30 0.59 -4.22
CA THR A 302 11.07 1.60 -4.93
C THR A 302 10.19 2.38 -5.91
N ALA A 303 9.27 1.69 -6.62
CA ALA A 303 8.35 2.36 -7.55
C ALA A 303 7.37 3.31 -6.83
N MET A 304 7.00 3.00 -5.58
CA MET A 304 6.11 3.83 -4.76
C MET A 304 6.84 4.97 -4.06
N ASN A 305 8.00 4.68 -3.48
CA ASN A 305 8.76 5.64 -2.67
C ASN A 305 9.86 6.36 -3.47
N GLY A 306 10.10 5.94 -4.71
CA GLY A 306 11.21 6.40 -5.52
C GLY A 306 12.55 5.76 -5.14
N LYS A 307 13.55 5.94 -6.02
CA LYS A 307 14.94 5.57 -5.73
C LYS A 307 15.51 6.58 -4.74
N ARG A 308 15.80 6.15 -3.51
CA ARG A 308 16.43 7.01 -2.50
C ARG A 308 17.81 7.46 -3.00
N LEU A 309 18.07 8.76 -2.90
CA LEU A 309 19.38 9.35 -3.14
C LEU A 309 20.14 9.42 -1.83
N GLU A 310 21.39 9.00 -1.85
CA GLU A 310 22.26 9.05 -0.69
C GLU A 310 22.57 10.50 -0.31
N ILE A 311 22.49 10.83 0.98
CA ILE A 311 22.98 12.11 1.50
C ILE A 311 24.49 11.95 1.74
N ILE A 312 25.29 12.55 0.86
CA ILE A 312 26.74 12.43 0.83
C ILE A 312 27.39 13.30 1.89
N ALA A 313 26.81 14.48 2.16
CA ALA A 313 27.24 15.41 3.17
C ALA A 313 26.06 16.24 3.66
N GLU A 314 26.12 16.71 4.90
CA GLU A 314 25.09 17.60 5.47
C GLU A 314 25.69 18.68 6.36
N TRP A 315 25.01 19.84 6.41
CA TRP A 315 25.27 20.94 7.34
C TRP A 315 23.93 21.44 7.89
N LYS A 316 23.88 21.63 9.20
CA LYS A 316 22.69 22.10 9.89
C LYS A 316 23.05 23.03 11.03
N GLY A 317 22.13 23.88 11.40
CA GLY A 317 22.32 24.80 12.51
C GLY A 317 21.07 25.59 12.82
N SER A 318 21.14 26.33 13.94
CA SER A 318 20.06 27.20 14.43
C SER A 318 20.31 28.69 14.15
N HIS A 319 21.46 29.06 13.58
CA HIS A 319 21.80 30.45 13.29
C HIS A 319 22.46 30.56 11.92
N CYS A 320 21.92 31.43 11.07
CA CYS A 320 22.49 31.77 9.77
C CYS A 320 22.09 33.19 9.35
N GLY A 321 22.59 33.66 8.21
CA GLY A 321 22.26 34.99 7.71
C GLY A 321 20.96 35.10 6.91
N ILE A 322 20.14 34.03 6.87
CA ILE A 322 18.91 33.97 6.07
C ILE A 322 17.71 34.08 7.00
N THR A 323 16.98 35.18 6.90
CA THR A 323 15.85 35.52 7.77
C THR A 323 14.49 35.11 7.22
N GLU A 324 14.38 34.87 5.90
CA GLU A 324 13.16 34.45 5.25
C GLU A 324 13.12 32.94 5.01
N PRO A 325 11.94 32.27 5.13
CA PRO A 325 11.79 30.87 4.76
C PRO A 325 12.17 30.65 3.30
N LYS A 326 13.02 29.67 3.01
CA LYS A 326 13.52 29.45 1.66
C LYS A 326 13.91 28.00 1.41
N GLN A 327 13.67 27.54 0.17
CA GLN A 327 14.11 26.24 -0.34
C GLN A 327 14.95 26.50 -1.60
N ILE A 328 16.13 25.91 -1.67
CA ILE A 328 17.09 26.20 -2.73
C ILE A 328 17.64 24.89 -3.28
N VAL A 329 17.75 24.81 -4.59
CA VAL A 329 18.49 23.78 -5.32
C VAL A 329 19.70 24.46 -5.97
N ILE A 330 20.89 23.93 -5.73
CA ILE A 330 22.14 24.47 -6.26
C ILE A 330 22.82 23.41 -7.10
N THR A 331 23.19 23.78 -8.32
CA THR A 331 23.80 22.89 -9.31
C THR A 331 25.12 23.41 -9.85
N ASP A 332 25.61 24.54 -9.31
CA ASP A 332 26.87 25.14 -9.74
C ASP A 332 27.70 25.71 -8.55
N PRO A 333 29.04 25.79 -8.69
CA PRO A 333 29.96 26.25 -7.64
C PRO A 333 29.75 27.72 -7.24
N SER A 334 29.36 28.62 -8.15
CA SER A 334 29.20 30.04 -7.89
C SER A 334 28.02 30.28 -6.93
N GLN A 335 26.87 29.63 -7.21
CA GLN A 335 25.72 29.71 -6.32
C GLN A 335 26.02 29.08 -4.93
N TRP A 336 26.81 27.99 -4.89
CA TRP A 336 27.24 27.38 -3.64
C TRP A 336 28.09 28.34 -2.80
N SER A 337 29.08 28.95 -3.42
CA SER A 337 29.94 29.92 -2.73
C SER A 337 29.14 31.10 -2.17
N LYS A 338 28.21 31.66 -2.96
CA LYS A 338 27.34 32.77 -2.51
C LYS A 338 26.46 32.35 -1.33
N LEU A 339 25.83 31.17 -1.40
CA LEU A 339 25.02 30.67 -0.29
C LEU A 339 25.86 30.48 0.97
N TRP A 340 27.05 29.87 0.85
CA TRP A 340 27.94 29.62 1.98
C TRP A 340 28.38 30.91 2.69
N GLN A 341 28.73 31.95 1.93
CA GLN A 341 29.02 33.28 2.46
C GLN A 341 27.81 33.88 3.17
N GLN A 342 26.62 33.79 2.57
CA GLN A 342 25.39 34.34 3.14
C GLN A 342 25.01 33.68 4.49
N ILE A 343 25.09 32.35 4.61
CA ILE A 343 24.77 31.64 5.86
C ILE A 343 25.79 31.90 6.98
N HIS A 344 27.01 32.33 6.64
CA HIS A 344 28.08 32.60 7.57
C HIS A 344 28.47 34.07 7.64
N GLN A 345 27.66 35.00 7.11
CA GLN A 345 27.99 36.42 7.08
C GLN A 345 28.28 37.03 8.45
N ASN A 346 27.76 36.46 9.52
CA ASN A 346 27.96 36.90 10.92
C ASN A 346 29.06 36.13 11.64
N LYS A 347 29.88 35.30 10.96
CA LYS A 347 30.98 34.53 11.55
C LYS A 347 32.34 35.05 11.05
N PHE A 348 33.24 35.29 11.98
CA PHE A 348 34.61 35.65 11.67
C PHE A 348 35.61 34.78 12.44
N PRO A 349 36.57 34.13 11.77
CA PRO A 349 36.68 34.05 10.30
C PRO A 349 35.53 33.23 9.68
N THR A 350 35.17 33.53 8.43
CA THR A 350 34.17 32.74 7.67
C THR A 350 34.68 31.31 7.54
N PRO A 351 33.86 30.29 7.86
CA PRO A 351 34.25 28.89 7.67
C PRO A 351 34.62 28.59 6.22
N LYS A 352 35.64 27.74 6.03
CA LYS A 352 36.10 27.31 4.70
C LYS A 352 34.92 26.69 3.92
N LEU A 353 34.81 27.10 2.65
CA LEU A 353 33.81 26.54 1.74
C LEU A 353 34.03 25.03 1.55
N PRO A 354 33.07 24.18 1.87
CA PRO A 354 33.19 22.73 1.63
C PRO A 354 33.24 22.44 0.13
N PRO A 355 34.11 21.52 -0.31
CA PRO A 355 34.18 21.13 -1.71
C PRO A 355 32.95 20.30 -2.10
N VAL A 356 32.33 20.63 -3.24
CA VAL A 356 31.24 19.85 -3.86
C VAL A 356 31.54 19.69 -5.35
N ASP A 357 31.56 18.45 -5.83
CA ASP A 357 31.70 18.14 -7.25
C ASP A 357 30.34 18.28 -7.95
N PHE A 358 30.06 19.43 -8.52
CA PHE A 358 28.79 19.73 -9.20
C PHE A 358 28.63 19.03 -10.57
N ASN A 359 29.63 18.30 -11.04
CA ASN A 359 29.43 17.39 -12.17
C ASN A 359 28.66 16.14 -11.74
N LYS A 360 28.84 15.68 -10.48
CA LYS A 360 28.25 14.46 -9.94
C LYS A 360 27.16 14.72 -8.91
N ASN A 361 27.14 15.89 -8.27
CA ASN A 361 26.29 16.18 -7.12
C ASN A 361 25.53 17.49 -7.29
N MET A 362 24.48 17.66 -6.50
CA MET A 362 23.75 18.91 -6.30
C MET A 362 23.53 19.14 -4.81
N VAL A 363 23.27 20.38 -4.43
CA VAL A 363 23.01 20.80 -3.06
C VAL A 363 21.54 21.16 -2.92
N LEU A 364 20.89 20.64 -1.88
CA LEU A 364 19.55 21.02 -1.49
C LEU A 364 19.60 21.70 -0.14
N ALA A 365 18.97 22.86 -0.01
CA ALA A 365 18.99 23.64 1.22
C ALA A 365 17.60 24.11 1.61
N VAL A 366 17.30 24.05 2.91
CA VAL A 366 16.05 24.55 3.49
C VAL A 366 16.33 25.45 4.69
N PHE A 367 15.58 26.53 4.78
CA PHE A 367 15.67 27.56 5.80
C PHE A 367 14.28 27.83 6.35
N MET A 368 14.12 27.81 7.68
CA MET A 368 12.85 28.15 8.33
C MET A 368 12.60 29.65 8.45
N GLY A 369 13.58 30.46 8.08
CA GLY A 369 13.57 31.88 8.37
C GLY A 369 13.77 32.19 9.88
N GLN A 370 13.54 33.43 10.24
CA GLN A 370 13.72 33.91 11.61
C GLN A 370 12.62 33.41 12.54
N LYS A 371 13.03 32.86 13.69
CA LYS A 371 12.16 32.46 14.81
C LYS A 371 12.54 33.25 16.05
N ARG A 372 11.55 33.55 16.90
CA ARG A 372 11.74 34.41 18.10
C ARG A 372 12.35 33.69 19.29
N THR A 373 12.39 32.35 19.25
CA THR A 373 12.86 31.53 20.37
C THR A 373 13.72 30.37 19.87
N SER A 374 14.41 29.69 20.76
CA SER A 374 15.01 28.39 20.52
C SER A 374 13.95 27.27 20.35
N GLY A 375 14.37 26.04 20.07
CA GLY A 375 13.51 24.86 19.97
C GLY A 375 12.95 24.61 18.57
N TYR A 376 13.22 25.46 17.59
CA TYR A 376 12.89 25.20 16.17
C TYR A 376 14.03 24.48 15.48
N ALA A 377 13.69 23.51 14.64
CA ALA A 377 14.65 22.79 13.81
C ALA A 377 14.04 22.43 12.45
N VAL A 378 14.90 22.28 11.46
CA VAL A 378 14.51 21.78 10.13
C VAL A 378 15.47 20.69 9.67
N GLN A 379 14.95 19.65 9.01
CA GLN A 379 15.75 18.54 8.52
C GLN A 379 15.21 18.02 7.18
N ILE A 380 16.07 17.97 6.17
CA ILE A 380 15.85 17.13 4.99
C ILE A 380 16.21 15.70 5.42
N TYR A 381 15.24 14.83 5.63
CA TYR A 381 15.49 13.50 6.19
C TYR A 381 15.48 12.39 5.13
N GLU A 382 14.94 12.68 3.95
CA GLU A 382 14.92 11.76 2.82
C GLU A 382 14.92 12.55 1.50
N VAL A 383 15.72 12.09 0.53
CA VAL A 383 15.67 12.56 -0.85
C VAL A 383 15.51 11.35 -1.75
N SER A 384 14.52 11.38 -2.65
CA SER A 384 14.23 10.26 -3.56
C SER A 384 13.90 10.75 -4.95
N LYS A 385 14.23 9.95 -5.98
CA LYS A 385 13.81 10.18 -7.36
C LYS A 385 12.55 9.35 -7.63
N LEU A 386 11.43 10.01 -7.86
CA LEU A 386 10.12 9.39 -8.10
C LEU A 386 9.48 10.00 -9.37
N ASN A 387 9.07 9.15 -10.30
CA ASN A 387 8.36 9.58 -11.53
C ASN A 387 9.02 10.72 -12.32
N GLY A 388 10.36 10.73 -12.38
CA GLY A 388 11.10 11.76 -13.10
C GLY A 388 11.32 13.06 -12.32
N GLU A 389 10.82 13.17 -11.08
CA GLU A 389 11.07 14.28 -10.16
C GLU A 389 11.96 13.83 -9.00
N VAL A 390 12.67 14.77 -8.41
CA VAL A 390 13.34 14.57 -7.11
C VAL A 390 12.44 15.11 -6.01
N VAL A 391 12.11 14.27 -5.03
CA VAL A 391 11.32 14.66 -3.86
C VAL A 391 12.24 14.72 -2.65
N ALA A 392 12.38 15.90 -2.06
CA ALA A 392 13.08 16.13 -0.80
C ALA A 392 12.04 16.26 0.33
N LYS A 393 11.98 15.26 1.23
CA LYS A 393 11.11 15.30 2.40
C LYS A 393 11.78 16.06 3.53
N VAL A 394 11.09 17.07 4.02
CA VAL A 394 11.57 18.03 5.01
C VAL A 394 10.69 17.95 6.25
N ARG A 395 11.30 17.83 7.42
CA ARG A 395 10.61 17.95 8.70
C ARG A 395 10.96 19.27 9.34
N GLU A 396 9.96 20.11 9.58
CA GLU A 396 10.06 21.30 10.40
C GLU A 396 9.52 20.99 11.80
N THR A 397 10.33 21.24 12.82
CA THR A 397 9.98 20.94 14.21
C THR A 397 9.84 22.23 14.98
N SER A 398 8.76 22.35 15.76
CA SER A 398 8.50 23.45 16.68
C SER A 398 8.52 22.97 18.13
N PRO A 399 8.87 23.86 19.11
CA PRO A 399 8.78 23.51 20.52
C PRO A 399 7.32 23.25 20.93
N PRO A 400 7.06 22.37 21.92
CA PRO A 400 5.74 22.14 22.47
C PRO A 400 5.12 23.41 23.05
N LYS A 401 3.80 23.56 22.95
CA LYS A 401 3.10 24.66 23.62
C LYS A 401 3.36 24.64 25.14
N GLY A 402 3.78 25.78 25.71
CA GLY A 402 4.05 25.91 27.14
C GLY A 402 5.44 25.39 27.57
N SER A 403 6.28 24.91 26.67
CA SER A 403 7.65 24.54 27.01
C SER A 403 8.51 25.77 27.32
N ILE A 404 9.47 25.59 28.22
CA ILE A 404 10.48 26.62 28.52
C ILE A 404 11.48 26.64 27.37
N VAL A 405 11.59 27.77 26.68
CA VAL A 405 12.53 28.01 25.59
C VAL A 405 13.33 29.26 25.80
N LEU A 406 14.54 29.29 25.28
CA LEU A 406 15.37 30.50 25.36
C LEU A 406 14.79 31.58 24.42
N GLN A 407 14.65 32.79 24.92
CA GLN A 407 14.19 33.97 24.17
C GLN A 407 15.36 34.54 23.33
N VAL A 408 15.77 33.73 22.33
CA VAL A 408 16.86 34.09 21.41
C VAL A 408 16.38 33.95 19.98
N ILE A 409 16.75 34.90 19.14
CA ILE A 409 16.44 34.83 17.70
C ILE A 409 17.23 33.68 17.08
N THR A 410 16.54 32.79 16.36
CA THR A 410 17.14 31.67 15.63
C THR A 410 16.76 31.69 14.17
N GLN A 411 17.59 31.11 13.29
CA GLN A 411 17.33 30.90 11.86
C GLN A 411 17.75 29.46 11.53
N PRO A 412 16.89 28.48 11.83
CA PRO A 412 17.19 27.07 11.59
C PRO A 412 17.36 26.77 10.10
N PHE A 413 18.39 25.98 9.77
CA PHE A 413 18.66 25.56 8.40
C PHE A 413 19.17 24.12 8.34
N HIS A 414 18.97 23.49 7.20
CA HIS A 414 19.58 22.21 6.84
C HIS A 414 19.95 22.20 5.36
N ILE A 415 21.17 21.75 5.08
CA ILE A 415 21.75 21.67 3.74
C ILE A 415 22.27 20.24 3.54
N VAL A 416 21.97 19.64 2.40
CA VAL A 416 22.46 18.31 2.05
C VAL A 416 23.06 18.29 0.66
N VAL A 417 24.06 17.45 0.46
CA VAL A 417 24.63 17.11 -0.85
C VAL A 417 24.09 15.75 -1.24
N VAL A 418 23.55 15.64 -2.44
CA VAL A 418 23.01 14.41 -3.01
C VAL A 418 23.52 14.22 -4.45
N PRO A 419 23.48 12.98 -5.01
CA PRO A 419 23.81 12.76 -6.41
C PRO A 419 22.99 13.65 -7.33
N LYS A 420 23.63 14.25 -8.35
CA LYS A 420 22.99 15.11 -9.33
C LYS A 420 21.99 14.32 -10.16
N VAL A 421 20.80 14.87 -10.28
CA VAL A 421 19.74 14.33 -11.14
C VAL A 421 19.22 15.46 -11.98
N ASP A 422 19.17 15.26 -13.29
CA ASP A 422 18.57 16.22 -14.22
C ASP A 422 17.03 16.09 -14.16
N SER A 423 16.46 16.64 -13.11
CA SER A 423 15.03 16.54 -12.79
C SER A 423 14.60 17.68 -11.88
N LYS A 424 13.35 18.10 -11.99
CA LYS A 424 12.76 19.08 -11.08
C LYS A 424 12.78 18.55 -9.65
N VAL A 425 13.17 19.41 -8.71
CA VAL A 425 13.15 19.10 -7.27
C VAL A 425 11.90 19.70 -6.63
N LYS A 426 11.18 18.86 -5.88
CA LYS A 426 10.03 19.24 -5.07
C LYS A 426 10.35 19.04 -3.60
N PHE A 427 10.18 20.06 -2.79
CA PHE A 427 10.27 19.96 -1.32
C PHE A 427 8.88 19.67 -0.74
N VAL A 428 8.78 18.63 0.08
CA VAL A 428 7.56 18.26 0.81
C VAL A 428 7.81 18.49 2.28
N ILE A 429 7.15 19.49 2.86
CA ILE A 429 7.37 19.92 4.26
C ILE A 429 6.31 19.28 5.15
N GLU A 430 6.77 18.59 6.21
CA GLU A 430 5.97 18.03 7.29
C GLU A 430 6.21 18.84 8.56
N GLN A 431 5.12 19.27 9.20
CA GLN A 431 5.19 19.94 10.51
C GLN A 431 5.17 18.90 11.62
N ALA A 432 6.09 19.03 12.58
CA ALA A 432 6.16 18.19 13.76
C ALA A 432 6.33 19.03 15.02
N THR A 433 5.83 18.54 16.14
CA THR A 433 6.11 19.10 17.46
C THR A 433 7.16 18.22 18.14
N GLN A 434 8.14 18.83 18.83
CA GLN A 434 9.08 18.06 19.65
C GLN A 434 8.29 17.27 20.71
N LYS A 435 8.65 16.00 20.90
CA LYS A 435 8.10 15.16 21.98
C LYS A 435 8.72 15.51 23.30
#